data_96b276c351608cdba3eb04f452977a55
#
_entry.id   96b276c351608cdba3eb04f452977a55
#
_cell.length_a   1.000
_cell.length_b   1.000
_cell.length_c   1.000
_cell.angle_alpha   90.00
_cell.angle_beta   90.00
_cell.angle_gamma   90.00
#
_symmetry.space_group_name_H-M   'P 1'
#
loop_
_entity.id
_entity.type
_entity.pdbx_description
1 polymer ?
#
loop_
_entity_poly.entity_id
_entity_poly.type
_entity_poly.pdbx_seq_one_letter_code
_entity_poly.pdbx_strand_id
1 'polypeptide(L)'
;MGRIVRLLLTRERSSGMVKFDPERFEDKYIHYFPQLQRAYKNAFNTMNNEFDSTLIHAIDQQVLNESEPMYDTESESFYVDLPDDPYDRLTAVVIDEAKFDSVLEQYQTEIQSELRRVFGLQ
;
A
#
# COMPACT_ATOMS: atom_id res chain seq x y z
N MET A 1 8.75 -23.47 31.04
CA MET A 1 8.43 -23.34 30.51
C MET A 1 8.13 -22.68 29.38
N GLY A 2 8.72 -22.84 28.48
CA GLY A 2 8.52 -22.18 27.24
C GLY A 2 7.10 -22.06 26.78
N ARG A 3 6.25 -22.72 27.45
CA ARG A 3 4.96 -22.71 27.01
C ARG A 3 4.35 -21.44 27.13
N ILE A 4 4.81 -20.65 27.85
CA ILE A 4 4.24 -19.36 27.99
C ILE A 4 4.21 -18.65 26.68
N VAL A 5 5.20 -18.91 25.91
CA VAL A 5 5.28 -18.28 24.63
C VAL A 5 4.07 -18.62 23.76
N ARG A 6 3.57 -19.79 23.91
CA ARG A 6 2.50 -20.16 23.12
C ARG A 6 1.27 -19.38 23.35
N LEU A 7 1.09 -18.92 24.54
CA LEU A 7 -0.09 -18.19 24.85
C LEU A 7 -0.11 -16.89 24.09
N LEU A 8 1.06 -16.33 23.89
CA LEU A 8 1.11 -15.09 23.17
C LEU A 8 0.60 -15.25 21.77
N LEU A 9 0.96 -16.34 21.15
CA LEU A 9 0.51 -16.58 19.80
C LEU A 9 -0.98 -16.67 19.74
N THR A 10 -1.56 -17.27 20.73
CA THR A 10 -2.99 -17.44 20.72
C THR A 10 -3.68 -16.10 20.72
N ARG A 11 -3.18 -15.20 21.49
CA ARG A 11 -3.83 -13.92 21.57
C ARG A 11 -3.71 -13.12 20.30
N GLU A 12 -2.58 -13.23 19.66
CA GLU A 12 -2.43 -12.51 18.43
C GLU A 12 -3.43 -12.95 17.41
N ARG A 13 -3.70 -14.21 17.38
CA ARG A 13 -4.65 -14.68 16.42
C ARG A 13 -6.03 -14.21 16.73
N SER A 14 -6.38 -14.08 18.00
CA SER A 14 -7.72 -13.71 18.33
C SER A 14 -8.04 -12.29 17.90
N SER A 15 -7.03 -11.46 17.68
CA SER A 15 -7.29 -10.11 17.22
C SER A 15 -7.56 -10.07 15.73
N GLY A 16 -7.21 -11.13 15.01
CA GLY A 16 -7.39 -11.14 13.58
C GLY A 16 -6.38 -10.30 12.82
N MET A 17 -5.39 -9.76 13.50
CA MET A 17 -4.41 -8.92 12.87
C MET A 17 -3.13 -9.68 12.60
N VAL A 18 -2.47 -9.35 11.50
CA VAL A 18 -1.17 -9.92 11.19
C VAL A 18 -0.13 -9.04 11.87
N LYS A 19 0.75 -9.67 12.62
CA LYS A 19 1.79 -8.92 13.31
C LYS A 19 2.83 -8.49 12.29
N PHE A 20 3.11 -7.19 12.25
CA PHE A 20 4.05 -6.66 11.28
C PHE A 20 5.49 -6.88 11.74
N ASP A 21 6.31 -7.40 10.86
CA ASP A 21 7.72 -7.63 11.11
C ASP A 21 8.51 -7.02 9.95
N PRO A 22 9.27 -5.95 10.21
CA PRO A 22 10.01 -5.30 9.12
C PRO A 22 10.95 -6.22 8.37
N GLU A 23 11.55 -7.20 9.04
CA GLU A 23 12.44 -8.13 8.37
C GLU A 23 11.69 -9.02 7.40
N ARG A 24 10.47 -9.43 7.75
CA ARG A 24 9.68 -10.24 6.85
C ARG A 24 9.16 -9.42 5.68
N PHE A 25 9.10 -8.11 5.85
CA PHE A 25 8.62 -7.26 4.79
C PHE A 25 9.59 -7.24 3.60
N GLU A 26 10.82 -7.69 3.79
CA GLU A 26 11.73 -7.81 2.67
C GLU A 26 11.28 -8.92 1.72
N ASP A 27 10.54 -9.91 2.25
CA ASP A 27 9.94 -10.95 1.43
C ASP A 27 8.42 -10.79 1.47
N LYS A 28 7.94 -9.56 1.33
CA LYS A 28 6.56 -9.24 1.54
C LYS A 28 5.57 -9.99 0.66
N TYR A 29 5.98 -10.31 -0.55
CA TYR A 29 5.07 -11.02 -1.44
C TYR A 29 4.86 -12.47 -1.02
N ILE A 30 5.76 -12.99 -0.19
CA ILE A 30 5.60 -14.32 0.35
C ILE A 30 4.81 -14.27 1.65
N HIS A 31 5.14 -13.33 2.52
CA HIS A 31 4.56 -13.29 3.86
C HIS A 31 3.31 -12.46 4.00
N TYR A 32 3.17 -11.41 3.17
CA TYR A 32 2.13 -10.41 3.39
C TYR A 32 1.29 -10.10 2.16
N PHE A 33 1.32 -10.97 1.17
CA PHE A 33 0.64 -10.69 -0.09
C PHE A 33 -0.85 -10.32 0.08
N PRO A 34 -1.62 -11.04 0.89
CA PRO A 34 -3.02 -10.66 1.06
C PRO A 34 -3.21 -9.29 1.68
N GLN A 35 -2.32 -8.92 2.60
CA GLN A 35 -2.40 -7.61 3.23
C GLN A 35 -2.08 -6.51 2.23
N LEU A 36 -1.09 -6.75 1.37
CA LEU A 36 -0.72 -5.77 0.34
C LEU A 36 -1.86 -5.60 -0.65
N GLN A 37 -2.48 -6.70 -1.07
CA GLN A 37 -3.61 -6.61 -1.98
C GLN A 37 -4.75 -5.82 -1.37
N ARG A 38 -5.03 -6.06 -0.10
CA ARG A 38 -6.11 -5.35 0.57
C ARG A 38 -5.83 -3.87 0.67
N ALA A 39 -4.59 -3.51 1.02
CA ALA A 39 -4.23 -2.11 1.16
C ALA A 39 -4.39 -1.37 -0.16
N TYR A 40 -3.86 -1.94 -1.24
CA TYR A 40 -3.95 -1.31 -2.55
C TYR A 40 -5.39 -1.24 -3.03
N LYS A 41 -6.17 -2.29 -2.79
CA LYS A 41 -7.56 -2.30 -3.22
C LYS A 41 -8.38 -1.25 -2.46
N ASN A 42 -8.15 -1.14 -1.16
CA ASN A 42 -8.88 -0.15 -0.38
C ASN A 42 -8.52 1.27 -0.81
N ALA A 43 -7.24 1.51 -1.07
CA ALA A 43 -6.81 2.82 -1.53
C ALA A 43 -7.44 3.13 -2.89
N PHE A 44 -7.48 2.13 -3.79
CA PHE A 44 -8.10 2.32 -5.09
C PHE A 44 -9.57 2.70 -4.94
N ASN A 45 -10.29 2.00 -4.07
CA ASN A 45 -11.70 2.28 -3.88
C ASN A 45 -11.94 3.69 -3.37
N THR A 46 -11.10 4.15 -2.43
CA THR A 46 -11.22 5.50 -1.91
C THR A 46 -10.97 6.53 -3.00
N MET A 47 -9.87 6.34 -3.74
CA MET A 47 -9.54 7.29 -4.80
C MET A 47 -10.58 7.29 -5.91
N ASN A 48 -11.11 6.11 -6.25
CA ASN A 48 -12.09 5.99 -7.30
C ASN A 48 -13.40 6.68 -6.94
N ASN A 49 -13.68 6.78 -5.65
CA ASN A 49 -14.87 7.48 -5.20
C ASN A 49 -14.69 8.99 -5.18
N GLU A 50 -13.45 9.46 -5.05
CA GLU A 50 -13.19 10.89 -4.90
C GLU A 50 -12.75 11.58 -6.18
N PHE A 51 -12.22 10.84 -7.14
CA PHE A 51 -11.68 11.41 -8.36
C PHE A 51 -12.26 10.73 -9.59
N ASP A 52 -11.90 11.25 -10.76
CA ASP A 52 -12.39 10.70 -12.02
C ASP A 52 -11.98 9.24 -12.15
N SER A 53 -12.97 8.38 -12.38
CA SER A 53 -12.74 6.95 -12.42
C SER A 53 -11.77 6.54 -13.53
N THR A 54 -11.86 7.17 -14.69
CA THR A 54 -10.97 6.86 -15.80
C THR A 54 -9.53 7.15 -15.44
N LEU A 55 -9.31 8.28 -14.76
CA LEU A 55 -7.97 8.64 -14.34
C LEU A 55 -7.43 7.67 -13.28
N ILE A 56 -8.25 7.32 -12.30
CA ILE A 56 -7.81 6.44 -11.24
C ILE A 56 -7.49 5.05 -11.77
N HIS A 57 -8.31 4.53 -12.69
CA HIS A 57 -8.02 3.24 -13.31
C HIS A 57 -6.72 3.31 -14.10
N ALA A 58 -6.47 4.42 -14.80
CA ALA A 58 -5.24 4.56 -15.58
C ALA A 58 -4.02 4.60 -14.68
N ILE A 59 -4.10 5.32 -13.56
CA ILE A 59 -2.99 5.38 -12.61
C ILE A 59 -2.73 3.99 -12.03
N ASP A 60 -3.80 3.29 -11.67
CA ASP A 60 -3.67 1.96 -11.09
C ASP A 60 -2.97 1.01 -12.07
N GLN A 61 -3.40 1.00 -13.32
CA GLN A 61 -2.90 0.04 -14.29
C GLN A 61 -1.59 0.42 -14.94
N GLN A 62 -1.32 1.71 -15.10
CA GLN A 62 -0.18 2.16 -15.87
C GLN A 62 0.97 2.71 -15.02
N VAL A 63 0.72 3.00 -13.76
CA VAL A 63 1.73 3.52 -12.86
C VAL A 63 1.90 2.60 -11.65
N LEU A 64 0.85 2.39 -10.89
CA LEU A 64 0.96 1.67 -9.62
C LEU A 64 1.14 0.17 -9.82
N ASN A 65 0.75 -0.35 -10.95
CA ASN A 65 0.96 -1.76 -11.24
C ASN A 65 2.45 -2.11 -11.25
N GLU A 66 3.31 -1.10 -11.44
CA GLU A 66 4.76 -1.29 -11.42
C GLU A 66 5.40 -0.65 -10.20
N SER A 67 4.60 -0.29 -9.21
CA SER A 67 5.13 0.28 -7.99
C SER A 67 5.41 -0.83 -6.99
N GLU A 68 6.14 -0.48 -5.95
CA GLU A 68 6.43 -1.43 -4.88
C GLU A 68 6.21 -0.76 -3.53
N PRO A 69 5.45 -1.41 -2.64
CA PRO A 69 5.32 -0.88 -1.28
C PRO A 69 6.60 -1.16 -0.50
N MET A 70 7.11 -0.14 0.18
CA MET A 70 8.37 -0.22 0.90
C MET A 70 8.16 0.23 2.34
N TYR A 71 9.08 -0.19 3.21
CA TYR A 71 9.05 0.22 4.60
C TYR A 71 10.42 0.77 4.98
N ASP A 72 10.42 1.98 5.53
CA ASP A 72 11.66 2.62 6.00
C ASP A 72 11.76 2.41 7.50
N THR A 73 12.77 1.65 7.95
CA THR A 73 12.92 1.33 9.35
C THR A 73 13.34 2.53 10.19
N GLU A 74 14.02 3.49 9.59
CA GLU A 74 14.45 4.66 10.34
C GLU A 74 13.28 5.58 10.69
N SER A 75 12.41 5.84 9.73
CA SER A 75 11.25 6.67 9.98
C SER A 75 10.05 5.86 10.45
N GLU A 76 10.17 4.54 10.39
CA GLU A 76 9.08 3.63 10.75
C GLU A 76 7.82 3.95 9.96
N SER A 77 7.99 4.12 8.67
CA SER A 77 6.86 4.48 7.80
C SER A 77 6.92 3.73 6.48
N PHE A 78 5.75 3.53 5.91
CA PHE A 78 5.65 2.93 4.60
C PHE A 78 5.73 4.01 3.53
N TYR A 79 6.22 3.64 2.37
CA TYR A 79 6.16 4.52 1.22
C TYR A 79 6.01 3.66 -0.04
N VAL A 80 5.64 4.30 -1.14
CA VAL A 80 5.43 3.61 -2.40
C VAL A 80 6.56 4.00 -3.34
N ASP A 81 7.31 3.01 -3.79
CA ASP A 81 8.39 3.24 -4.74
C ASP A 81 7.79 3.19 -6.13
N LEU A 82 7.78 4.33 -6.81
CA LEU A 82 7.13 4.49 -8.10
C LEU A 82 8.09 4.17 -9.23
N PRO A 83 7.56 3.76 -10.39
CA PRO A 83 8.43 3.60 -11.57
C PRO A 83 8.91 4.97 -12.04
N ASP A 84 9.93 4.97 -12.90
CA ASP A 84 10.46 6.21 -13.43
C ASP A 84 9.44 6.90 -14.33
N ASP A 85 9.44 8.22 -14.30
CA ASP A 85 8.60 9.05 -15.16
C ASP A 85 7.13 8.60 -15.17
N PRO A 86 6.47 8.63 -14.01
CA PRO A 86 5.11 8.10 -13.93
C PRO A 86 4.12 8.82 -14.84
N TYR A 87 4.27 10.14 -15.02
CA TYR A 87 3.35 10.87 -15.88
C TYR A 87 3.42 10.37 -17.33
N ASP A 88 4.63 10.05 -17.78
CA ASP A 88 4.83 9.59 -19.15
C ASP A 88 4.29 8.19 -19.40
N ARG A 89 3.94 7.47 -18.34
CA ARG A 89 3.38 6.14 -18.49
C ARG A 89 1.90 6.13 -18.81
N LEU A 90 1.25 7.28 -18.63
CA LEU A 90 -0.18 7.36 -18.91
C LEU A 90 -0.41 7.38 -20.41
N THR A 91 -1.31 6.51 -20.87
CA THR A 91 -1.75 6.52 -22.28
C THR A 91 -3.25 6.65 -22.25
N ALA A 92 -3.84 7.17 -23.30
CA ALA A 92 -5.28 7.26 -23.46
C ALA A 92 -5.99 8.16 -22.42
N VAL A 93 -5.24 8.92 -21.62
CA VAL A 93 -5.80 9.87 -20.69
C VAL A 93 -5.06 11.17 -20.89
N VAL A 94 -5.81 12.26 -21.10
CA VAL A 94 -5.21 13.57 -21.26
C VAL A 94 -5.44 14.34 -19.99
N ILE A 95 -4.35 14.67 -19.30
CA ILE A 95 -4.42 15.38 -18.02
C ILE A 95 -3.19 16.23 -17.86
N ASP A 96 -3.36 17.40 -17.24
CA ASP A 96 -2.26 18.27 -16.93
C ASP A 96 -1.31 17.62 -15.92
N GLU A 97 0.00 17.78 -16.13
CA GLU A 97 0.98 17.10 -15.27
C GLU A 97 0.87 17.52 -13.81
N ALA A 98 0.62 18.79 -13.55
CA ALA A 98 0.51 19.25 -12.18
C ALA A 98 -0.68 18.60 -11.48
N LYS A 99 -1.79 18.43 -12.20
CA LYS A 99 -2.94 17.77 -11.62
C LYS A 99 -2.67 16.29 -11.43
N PHE A 100 -2.00 15.66 -12.37
CA PHE A 100 -1.64 14.26 -12.24
C PHE A 100 -0.76 14.07 -11.00
N ASP A 101 0.25 14.93 -10.81
CA ASP A 101 1.15 14.80 -9.68
C ASP A 101 0.39 14.92 -8.37
N SER A 102 -0.56 15.83 -8.29
CA SER A 102 -1.35 16.03 -7.09
C SER A 102 -2.20 14.81 -6.77
N VAL A 103 -2.86 14.24 -7.78
CA VAL A 103 -3.69 13.07 -7.57
C VAL A 103 -2.84 11.86 -7.22
N LEU A 104 -1.70 11.70 -7.87
CA LEU A 104 -0.81 10.59 -7.58
C LEU A 104 -0.29 10.67 -6.14
N GLU A 105 0.03 11.87 -5.68
CA GLU A 105 0.50 12.04 -4.31
C GLU A 105 -0.58 11.65 -3.31
N GLN A 106 -1.82 12.02 -3.57
CA GLN A 106 -2.91 11.61 -2.70
C GLN A 106 -3.12 10.11 -2.72
N TYR A 107 -2.96 9.50 -3.88
CA TYR A 107 -3.11 8.05 -4.00
C TYR A 107 -2.01 7.36 -3.17
N GLN A 108 -0.78 7.85 -3.24
CA GLN A 108 0.30 7.29 -2.45
C GLN A 108 0.00 7.42 -0.95
N THR A 109 -0.54 8.56 -0.54
CA THR A 109 -0.90 8.77 0.86
C THR A 109 -1.97 7.78 1.30
N GLU A 110 -2.94 7.50 0.43
CA GLU A 110 -3.97 6.52 0.77
C GLU A 110 -3.39 5.12 0.89
N ILE A 111 -2.47 4.76 0.01
CA ILE A 111 -1.83 3.45 0.11
C ILE A 111 -1.06 3.35 1.43
N GLN A 112 -0.32 4.40 1.79
CA GLN A 112 0.43 4.40 3.04
C GLN A 112 -0.49 4.22 4.24
N SER A 113 -1.61 4.92 4.23
CA SER A 113 -2.58 4.84 5.31
C SER A 113 -3.16 3.43 5.42
N GLU A 114 -3.49 2.83 4.28
CA GLU A 114 -4.06 1.50 4.28
C GLU A 114 -3.04 0.44 4.68
N LEU A 115 -1.78 0.63 4.31
CA LEU A 115 -0.73 -0.30 4.76
C LEU A 115 -0.63 -0.27 6.28
N ARG A 116 -0.66 0.93 6.87
CA ARG A 116 -0.61 1.01 8.32
C ARG A 116 -1.81 0.33 8.94
N ARG A 117 -2.97 0.49 8.34
CA ARG A 117 -4.18 -0.11 8.87
C ARG A 117 -4.16 -1.63 8.81
N VAL A 118 -3.78 -2.20 7.67
CA VAL A 118 -3.80 -3.65 7.53
C VAL A 118 -2.76 -4.32 8.43
N PHE A 119 -1.72 -3.60 8.81
CA PHE A 119 -0.71 -4.14 9.72
C PHE A 119 -0.91 -3.70 11.15
N GLY A 120 -1.99 -2.97 11.45
CA GLY A 120 -2.30 -2.59 12.82
C GLY A 120 -1.37 -1.56 13.43
N LEU A 121 -0.80 -0.70 12.60
CA LEU A 121 0.17 0.29 13.06
C LEU A 121 -0.41 1.69 13.19
N GLN A 122 -1.70 1.80 13.37
CA GLN A 122 -2.37 3.10 13.51
C GLN A 122 -2.00 3.80 14.80
#